data_cbbf40f0cf96c90b7a3d4fd3f4e35d69
#
_entry.id   cbbf40f0cf96c90b7a3d4fd3f4e35d69
#
_cell.length_a   1.000
_cell.length_b   1.000
_cell.length_c   1.000
_cell.angle_alpha   90.00
_cell.angle_beta   90.00
_cell.angle_gamma   90.00
#
_symmetry.space_group_name_H-M   'P 1'
#
loop_
_entity.id
_entity.type
_entity.pdbx_description
1 polymer ?
#
loop_
_entity_poly.entity_id
_entity_poly.type
_entity_poly.pdbx_seq_one_letter_code
_entity_poly.pdbx_strand_id
1 'polypeptide(L)'
;MILKNKELNLENEYFKVVAFDEERYKESNRRRLYYLIQCKRCGKVFSRRKEAIINGSNIKCPNCIRTRFDATLNTLLYNVYIHYKNNAAQRNINFNLSEKDFKVLVKQNCYYCGQAPTKTKTASYKNEYEEINGIDRIDSSKEYSLDNCVPCCEMCNKMKNTYTQDMFFEKITQIYNHSIKGSTTIPQGSTLQANGNGNREYPKMDKDIV
;
A
#
# COMPACT_ATOMS: atom_id res chain seq x y z
N MET A 1 -44.70 28.18 7.44
CA MET A 1 -44.86 26.81 6.87
C MET A 1 -43.58 26.31 6.22
N ILE A 2 -42.40 26.35 6.91
CA ILE A 2 -41.07 26.04 6.35
C ILE A 2 -40.31 24.96 7.18
N LEU A 3 -40.92 24.40 8.22
CA LEU A 3 -40.21 23.55 9.18
C LEU A 3 -40.15 22.05 8.81
N LYS A 4 -40.96 21.57 7.86
CA LYS A 4 -41.02 20.13 7.52
C LYS A 4 -39.82 19.60 6.71
N ASN A 5 -38.88 20.44 6.26
CA ASN A 5 -37.76 20.00 5.43
C ASN A 5 -36.38 19.96 6.13
N LYS A 6 -36.35 20.16 7.45
CA LYS A 6 -35.10 20.17 8.23
C LYS A 6 -34.67 18.80 8.79
N GLU A 7 -35.54 17.82 8.75
CA GLU A 7 -35.17 16.47 9.19
C GLU A 7 -34.50 15.70 8.06
N LEU A 8 -33.24 15.36 8.23
CA LEU A 8 -32.49 14.49 7.37
C LEU A 8 -31.91 13.36 8.22
N ASN A 9 -32.54 12.20 8.18
CA ASN A 9 -32.03 11.02 8.88
C ASN A 9 -31.31 10.15 7.85
N LEU A 10 -29.99 10.32 7.74
CA LEU A 10 -29.16 9.61 6.80
C LEU A 10 -27.89 9.11 7.50
N GLU A 11 -27.63 7.83 7.33
CA GLU A 11 -26.48 7.14 7.88
C GLU A 11 -25.93 6.17 6.83
N ASN A 12 -24.62 6.11 6.71
CA ASN A 12 -23.92 5.13 5.87
C ASN A 12 -22.66 4.60 6.59
N GLU A 13 -21.82 3.85 5.91
CA GLU A 13 -20.59 3.28 6.49
C GLU A 13 -19.58 4.35 6.95
N TYR A 14 -19.62 5.58 6.41
CA TYR A 14 -18.63 6.63 6.66
C TYR A 14 -19.08 7.69 7.65
N PHE A 15 -20.37 8.02 7.67
CA PHE A 15 -20.90 9.10 8.52
C PHE A 15 -22.36 8.87 8.91
N LYS A 16 -22.79 9.63 9.94
CA LYS A 16 -24.16 9.72 10.40
C LYS A 16 -24.55 11.21 10.48
N VAL A 17 -25.71 11.58 9.98
CA VAL A 17 -26.31 12.90 10.21
C VAL A 17 -26.79 12.98 11.66
N VAL A 18 -26.33 13.99 12.40
CA VAL A 18 -26.62 14.14 13.82
C VAL A 18 -27.56 15.30 14.12
N ALA A 19 -27.51 16.39 13.35
CA ALA A 19 -28.36 17.54 13.55
C ALA A 19 -28.44 18.44 12.30
N PHE A 20 -29.42 19.35 12.28
CA PHE A 20 -29.44 20.47 11.36
C PHE A 20 -28.52 21.58 11.85
N ASP A 21 -27.71 22.16 10.96
CA ASP A 21 -26.76 23.23 11.30
C ASP A 21 -27.44 24.61 11.13
N GLU A 22 -28.07 25.07 12.21
CA GLU A 22 -28.82 26.32 12.26
C GLU A 22 -27.94 27.57 12.06
N GLU A 23 -26.70 27.55 12.58
CA GLU A 23 -25.78 28.69 12.47
C GLU A 23 -25.38 28.88 11.01
N ARG A 24 -24.91 27.83 10.38
CA ARG A 24 -24.47 27.88 8.97
C ARG A 24 -25.61 28.13 8.00
N TYR A 25 -26.82 27.72 8.36
CA TYR A 25 -28.02 28.06 7.60
C TYR A 25 -28.29 29.58 7.64
N LYS A 26 -28.19 30.22 8.82
CA LYS A 26 -28.32 31.65 8.96
C LYS A 26 -27.24 32.44 8.21
N GLU A 27 -25.98 32.01 8.34
CA GLU A 27 -24.84 32.57 7.58
C GLU A 27 -25.05 32.53 6.06
N SER A 28 -25.73 31.53 5.56
CA SER A 28 -26.03 31.37 4.13
C SER A 28 -27.22 32.24 3.66
N ASN A 29 -27.67 33.20 4.47
CA ASN A 29 -28.89 33.97 4.27
C ASN A 29 -30.13 33.09 4.04
N ARG A 30 -30.19 31.93 4.72
CA ARG A 30 -31.27 30.94 4.65
C ARG A 30 -31.52 30.37 3.25
N ARG A 31 -30.51 30.41 2.38
CA ARG A 31 -30.61 29.92 1.00
C ARG A 31 -30.18 28.47 0.84
N ARG A 32 -29.36 27.93 1.75
CA ARG A 32 -28.77 26.59 1.64
C ARG A 32 -28.92 25.82 2.97
N LEU A 33 -29.33 24.57 2.88
CA LEU A 33 -29.47 23.73 4.05
C LEU A 33 -28.14 23.05 4.39
N TYR A 34 -27.74 23.14 5.65
CA TYR A 34 -26.54 22.52 6.18
C TYR A 34 -26.90 21.56 7.32
N TYR A 35 -26.14 20.50 7.46
CA TYR A 35 -26.30 19.50 8.50
C TYR A 35 -24.96 19.20 9.16
N LEU A 36 -25.01 18.95 10.45
CA LEU A 36 -23.91 18.40 11.22
C LEU A 36 -23.87 16.90 10.98
N ILE A 37 -22.74 16.41 10.51
CA ILE A 37 -22.50 14.98 10.30
C ILE A 37 -21.34 14.52 11.15
N GLN A 38 -21.48 13.34 11.75
CA GLN A 38 -20.46 12.70 12.55
C GLN A 38 -19.69 11.68 11.72
N CYS A 39 -18.37 11.81 11.68
CA CYS A 39 -17.50 10.83 11.07
C CYS A 39 -17.45 9.54 11.90
N LYS A 40 -17.80 8.41 11.34
CA LYS A 40 -17.75 7.11 12.03
C LYS A 40 -16.33 6.62 12.34
N ARG A 41 -15.34 7.13 11.60
CA ARG A 41 -13.94 6.75 11.80
C ARG A 41 -13.29 7.44 13.01
N CYS A 42 -13.55 8.74 13.23
CA CYS A 42 -12.88 9.53 14.26
C CYS A 42 -13.81 10.24 15.22
N GLY A 43 -15.13 10.08 15.08
CA GLY A 43 -16.14 10.72 15.92
C GLY A 43 -16.34 12.22 15.70
N LYS A 44 -15.48 12.89 14.90
CA LYS A 44 -15.59 14.35 14.69
C LYS A 44 -16.88 14.74 14.01
N VAL A 45 -17.55 15.75 14.56
CA VAL A 45 -18.73 16.37 13.97
C VAL A 45 -18.29 17.58 13.15
N PHE A 46 -18.88 17.75 11.95
CA PHE A 46 -18.60 18.85 11.04
C PHE A 46 -19.77 19.12 10.11
N SER A 47 -19.85 20.34 9.59
CA SER A 47 -20.97 20.79 8.74
C SER A 47 -20.79 20.43 7.26
N ARG A 48 -21.89 20.02 6.61
CA ARG A 48 -21.96 19.79 5.15
C ARG A 48 -23.29 20.21 4.57
N ARG A 49 -23.30 20.63 3.31
CA ARG A 49 -24.53 20.94 2.58
C ARG A 49 -25.37 19.70 2.34
N LYS A 50 -26.70 19.87 2.33
CA LYS A 50 -27.68 18.79 2.09
C LYS A 50 -27.41 18.06 0.78
N GLU A 51 -27.15 18.78 -0.28
CA GLU A 51 -26.92 18.22 -1.62
C GLU A 51 -25.68 17.31 -1.64
N ALA A 52 -24.60 17.72 -0.95
CA ALA A 52 -23.39 16.92 -0.84
C ALA A 52 -23.63 15.62 -0.08
N ILE A 53 -24.49 15.66 0.95
CA ILE A 53 -24.84 14.49 1.76
C ILE A 53 -25.70 13.50 0.95
N ILE A 54 -26.72 14.01 0.24
CA ILE A 54 -27.65 13.16 -0.53
C ILE A 54 -26.96 12.56 -1.76
N ASN A 55 -26.17 13.35 -2.48
CA ASN A 55 -25.51 12.88 -3.69
C ASN A 55 -24.30 11.95 -3.42
N GLY A 56 -23.99 11.68 -2.15
CA GLY A 56 -22.89 10.80 -1.77
C GLY A 56 -21.51 11.29 -2.26
N SER A 57 -21.45 12.53 -2.80
CA SER A 57 -20.23 13.08 -3.38
C SER A 57 -19.19 13.32 -2.28
N ASN A 58 -18.23 12.41 -2.20
CA ASN A 58 -16.90 12.52 -1.59
C ASN A 58 -16.84 13.35 -0.29
N ILE A 59 -17.72 13.01 0.68
CA ILE A 59 -17.76 13.67 1.98
C ILE A 59 -16.49 13.30 2.74
N LYS A 60 -15.52 14.19 2.68
CA LYS A 60 -14.24 14.01 3.40
C LYS A 60 -14.34 14.69 4.76
N CYS A 61 -14.11 13.91 5.82
CA CYS A 61 -13.99 14.44 7.16
C CYS A 61 -12.75 15.33 7.26
N PRO A 62 -12.86 16.59 7.73
CA PRO A 62 -11.71 17.51 7.83
C PRO A 62 -10.59 16.96 8.71
N ASN A 63 -10.94 16.19 9.75
CA ASN A 63 -9.97 15.54 10.61
C ASN A 63 -9.30 14.34 9.91
N CYS A 64 -10.06 13.49 9.25
CA CYS A 64 -9.53 12.34 8.52
C CYS A 64 -8.77 12.75 7.23
N ILE A 65 -9.07 13.91 6.63
CA ILE A 65 -8.26 14.49 5.55
C ILE A 65 -6.91 14.96 6.09
N ARG A 66 -6.91 15.61 7.25
CA ARG A 66 -5.65 15.99 7.93
C ARG A 66 -4.85 14.76 8.33
N THR A 67 -5.49 13.68 8.76
CA THR A 67 -4.82 12.40 9.04
C THR A 67 -4.34 11.66 7.78
N ARG A 68 -4.69 12.11 6.56
CA ARG A 68 -3.94 11.74 5.35
C ARG A 68 -2.53 12.33 5.33
N PHE A 69 -2.32 13.45 6.01
CA PHE A 69 -0.99 14.01 6.28
C PHE A 69 -0.38 13.49 7.59
N ASP A 70 -1.18 12.96 8.51
CA ASP A 70 -0.77 12.09 9.60
C ASP A 70 -0.75 10.63 9.08
N ALA A 71 0.00 10.37 8.01
CA ALA A 71 0.25 9.03 7.56
C ALA A 71 1.07 8.32 8.65
N THR A 72 0.36 7.70 9.59
CA THR A 72 0.98 6.74 10.51
C THR A 72 1.54 5.59 9.69
N LEU A 73 2.55 4.88 10.20
CA LEU A 73 3.09 3.66 9.61
C LEU A 73 1.96 2.69 9.18
N ASN A 74 0.88 2.67 9.95
CA ASN A 74 -0.31 1.85 9.66
C ASN A 74 -1.04 2.28 8.37
N THR A 75 -1.16 3.59 8.11
CA THR A 75 -1.74 4.13 6.87
C THR A 75 -0.81 3.89 5.69
N LEU A 76 0.50 3.95 5.91
CA LEU A 76 1.51 3.68 4.90
C LEU A 76 1.40 2.23 4.40
N LEU A 77 1.40 1.26 5.32
CA LEU A 77 1.24 -0.17 4.98
C LEU A 77 -0.12 -0.46 4.36
N TYR A 78 -1.18 0.21 4.82
CA TYR A 78 -2.51 0.12 4.18
C TYR A 78 -2.48 0.60 2.73
N ASN A 79 -1.80 1.70 2.43
CA ASN A 79 -1.69 2.19 1.05
C ASN A 79 -0.90 1.20 0.16
N VAL A 80 0.14 0.57 0.69
CA VAL A 80 0.86 -0.49 -0.03
C VAL A 80 -0.05 -1.69 -0.29
N TYR A 81 -0.82 -2.14 0.70
CA TYR A 81 -1.82 -3.20 0.57
C TYR A 81 -2.84 -2.90 -0.54
N ILE A 82 -3.43 -1.70 -0.53
CA ILE A 82 -4.40 -1.27 -1.56
C ILE A 82 -3.75 -1.23 -2.95
N HIS A 83 -2.48 -0.82 -3.04
CA HIS A 83 -1.77 -0.83 -4.31
C HIS A 83 -1.62 -2.27 -4.86
N TYR A 84 -1.25 -3.24 -4.03
CA TYR A 84 -1.21 -4.66 -4.42
C TYR A 84 -2.58 -5.16 -4.89
N LYS A 85 -3.65 -4.85 -4.14
CA LYS A 85 -5.01 -5.24 -4.46
C LYS A 85 -5.49 -4.66 -5.80
N ASN A 86 -5.21 -3.38 -6.05
CA ASN A 86 -5.57 -2.72 -7.30
C ASN A 86 -4.78 -3.30 -8.49
N ASN A 87 -3.49 -3.57 -8.32
CA ASN A 87 -2.66 -4.19 -9.35
C ASN A 87 -3.09 -5.63 -9.65
N ALA A 88 -3.54 -6.37 -8.66
CA ALA A 88 -4.12 -7.71 -8.86
C ALA A 88 -5.42 -7.62 -9.68
N ALA A 89 -6.31 -6.69 -9.34
CA ALA A 89 -7.57 -6.47 -10.06
C ALA A 89 -7.33 -6.07 -11.54
N GLN A 90 -6.36 -5.21 -11.81
CA GLN A 90 -5.99 -4.84 -13.19
C GLN A 90 -5.49 -6.03 -14.03
N ARG A 91 -4.95 -7.06 -13.39
CA ARG A 91 -4.48 -8.30 -14.02
C ARG A 91 -5.50 -9.42 -13.94
N ASN A 92 -6.74 -9.16 -13.51
CA ASN A 92 -7.79 -10.15 -13.28
C ASN A 92 -7.37 -11.29 -12.33
N ILE A 93 -6.60 -10.97 -11.30
CA ILE A 93 -6.16 -11.92 -10.28
C ILE A 93 -6.91 -11.64 -8.98
N ASN A 94 -7.53 -12.66 -8.41
CA ASN A 94 -8.22 -12.53 -7.13
C ASN A 94 -7.24 -12.18 -6.00
N PHE A 95 -7.68 -11.35 -5.06
CA PHE A 95 -6.88 -10.92 -3.94
C PHE A 95 -7.62 -11.20 -2.63
N ASN A 96 -7.37 -12.37 -2.05
CA ASN A 96 -8.02 -12.90 -0.85
C ASN A 96 -7.11 -12.81 0.40
N LEU A 97 -5.92 -12.18 0.26
CA LEU A 97 -5.05 -11.92 1.39
C LEU A 97 -5.62 -10.79 2.25
N SER A 98 -5.76 -11.01 3.57
CA SER A 98 -6.25 -9.98 4.48
C SER A 98 -5.20 -8.86 4.67
N GLU A 99 -5.66 -7.65 5.01
CA GLU A 99 -4.76 -6.53 5.35
C GLU A 99 -3.80 -6.89 6.50
N LYS A 100 -4.32 -7.62 7.50
CA LYS A 100 -3.54 -8.04 8.66
C LYS A 100 -2.40 -8.98 8.26
N ASP A 101 -2.70 -10.00 7.47
CA ASP A 101 -1.70 -10.98 7.01
C ASP A 101 -0.69 -10.35 6.07
N PHE A 102 -1.14 -9.47 5.17
CA PHE A 102 -0.25 -8.70 4.31
C PHE A 102 0.77 -7.89 5.13
N LYS A 103 0.32 -7.17 6.17
CA LYS A 103 1.19 -6.38 7.04
C LYS A 103 2.21 -7.22 7.80
N VAL A 104 1.87 -8.45 8.14
CA VAL A 104 2.79 -9.40 8.77
C VAL A 104 3.82 -9.88 7.76
N LEU A 105 3.38 -10.30 6.57
CA LEU A 105 4.28 -10.83 5.53
C LEU A 105 5.35 -9.82 5.10
N VAL A 106 4.96 -8.57 4.82
CA VAL A 106 5.92 -7.57 4.29
C VAL A 106 7.02 -7.17 5.28
N LYS A 107 6.86 -7.48 6.57
CA LYS A 107 7.85 -7.24 7.62
C LYS A 107 8.83 -8.39 7.82
N GLN A 108 8.61 -9.51 7.18
CA GLN A 108 9.46 -10.71 7.33
C GLN A 108 10.62 -10.68 6.33
N ASN A 109 11.64 -11.47 6.63
CA ASN A 109 12.76 -11.70 5.72
C ASN A 109 12.27 -12.36 4.43
N CYS A 110 12.96 -12.10 3.33
CA CYS A 110 12.67 -12.71 2.05
C CYS A 110 12.70 -14.23 2.16
N TYR A 111 11.62 -14.88 1.76
CA TYR A 111 11.47 -16.34 1.76
C TYR A 111 12.55 -17.05 0.95
N TYR A 112 12.97 -16.45 -0.18
CA TYR A 112 13.93 -17.09 -1.11
C TYR A 112 15.38 -16.92 -0.72
N CYS A 113 15.81 -15.74 -0.26
CA CYS A 113 17.22 -15.47 0.02
C CYS A 113 17.54 -15.06 1.45
N GLY A 114 16.54 -14.99 2.33
CA GLY A 114 16.72 -14.62 3.74
C GLY A 114 17.00 -13.13 4.00
N GLN A 115 17.07 -12.29 2.93
CA GLN A 115 17.39 -10.87 3.09
C GLN A 115 16.32 -10.16 3.95
N ALA A 116 16.78 -9.39 4.94
CA ALA A 116 15.90 -8.54 5.73
C ALA A 116 15.18 -7.50 4.87
N PRO A 117 14.05 -6.96 5.31
CA PRO A 117 13.39 -5.85 4.64
C PRO A 117 14.33 -4.67 4.44
N THR A 118 14.38 -4.13 3.22
CA THR A 118 15.26 -3.00 2.85
C THR A 118 14.54 -1.90 2.10
N LYS A 119 13.32 -2.16 1.61
CA LYS A 119 12.56 -1.17 0.86
C LYS A 119 11.92 -0.18 1.81
N THR A 120 12.53 0.97 1.93
CA THR A 120 12.02 2.05 2.79
C THR A 120 10.72 2.63 2.24
N LYS A 121 9.71 2.68 3.08
CA LYS A 121 8.50 3.46 2.87
C LYS A 121 8.48 4.61 3.86
N THR A 122 8.38 5.83 3.34
CA THR A 122 8.36 7.04 4.16
C THR A 122 6.95 7.62 4.24
N ALA A 123 6.54 7.97 5.46
CA ALA A 123 5.40 8.85 5.68
C ALA A 123 5.91 10.28 5.61
N SER A 124 5.60 10.97 4.53
CA SER A 124 6.21 12.26 4.11
C SER A 124 6.19 13.39 5.16
N TYR A 125 5.54 13.23 6.29
CA TYR A 125 5.28 14.33 7.24
C TYR A 125 5.93 14.19 8.62
N LYS A 126 6.43 13.00 9.00
CA LYS A 126 6.94 12.75 10.37
C LYS A 126 8.33 12.14 10.44
N ASN A 127 9.07 12.05 9.34
CA ASN A 127 10.32 11.27 9.28
C ASN A 127 10.14 9.81 9.77
N GLU A 128 8.92 9.30 9.80
CA GLU A 128 8.63 7.91 10.08
C GLU A 128 8.85 7.11 8.80
N TYR A 129 9.61 6.04 8.91
CA TYR A 129 9.84 5.11 7.81
C TYR A 129 9.62 3.68 8.29
N GLU A 130 9.26 2.81 7.38
CA GLU A 130 9.18 1.38 7.61
C GLU A 130 9.96 0.67 6.50
N GLU A 131 10.82 -0.24 6.88
CA GLU A 131 11.47 -1.13 5.94
C GLU A 131 10.58 -2.35 5.73
N ILE A 132 10.28 -2.64 4.48
CA ILE A 132 9.42 -3.74 4.10
C ILE A 132 10.00 -4.50 2.92
N ASN A 133 9.67 -5.79 2.85
CA ASN A 133 9.75 -6.55 1.62
C ASN A 133 8.44 -6.41 0.82
N GLY A 134 8.42 -6.93 -0.41
CA GLY A 134 7.19 -7.19 -1.13
C GLY A 134 6.60 -8.54 -0.73
N ILE A 135 5.61 -8.97 -1.51
CA ILE A 135 5.11 -10.35 -1.51
C ILE A 135 5.21 -10.95 -2.91
N ASP A 136 5.47 -12.23 -2.97
CA ASP A 136 5.41 -13.04 -4.18
C ASP A 136 4.34 -14.12 -4.04
N ARG A 137 3.76 -14.56 -5.15
CA ARG A 137 2.94 -15.76 -5.21
C ARG A 137 3.82 -16.95 -5.55
N ILE A 138 3.86 -17.96 -4.69
CA ILE A 138 4.64 -19.20 -4.90
C ILE A 138 4.25 -19.80 -6.26
N ASP A 139 2.96 -19.93 -6.49
CA ASP A 139 2.35 -20.32 -7.76
C ASP A 139 1.73 -19.09 -8.43
N SER A 140 2.36 -18.59 -9.48
CA SER A 140 1.93 -17.41 -10.22
C SER A 140 0.61 -17.57 -10.96
N SER A 141 0.11 -18.81 -11.14
CA SER A 141 -1.18 -19.10 -11.75
C SER A 141 -2.36 -18.93 -10.79
N LYS A 142 -2.10 -18.97 -9.48
CA LYS A 142 -3.11 -18.86 -8.42
C LYS A 142 -3.26 -17.41 -7.94
N GLU A 143 -4.26 -17.19 -7.12
CA GLU A 143 -4.61 -15.92 -6.50
C GLU A 143 -3.64 -15.51 -5.38
N TYR A 144 -3.81 -14.28 -4.87
CA TYR A 144 -3.17 -13.83 -3.66
C TYR A 144 -3.95 -14.34 -2.45
N SER A 145 -3.46 -15.38 -1.80
CA SER A 145 -3.99 -15.98 -0.59
C SER A 145 -2.85 -16.22 0.40
N LEU A 146 -3.17 -16.48 1.66
CA LEU A 146 -2.14 -16.62 2.71
C LEU A 146 -1.26 -17.87 2.47
N ASP A 147 -1.82 -18.93 1.94
CA ASP A 147 -1.12 -20.18 1.59
C ASP A 147 -0.28 -20.07 0.31
N ASN A 148 -0.55 -19.08 -0.54
CA ASN A 148 0.18 -18.87 -1.81
C ASN A 148 1.07 -17.63 -1.80
N CYS A 149 1.08 -16.81 -0.75
CA CYS A 149 1.87 -15.60 -0.66
C CYS A 149 3.02 -15.74 0.35
N VAL A 150 4.21 -15.32 -0.06
CA VAL A 150 5.41 -15.29 0.78
C VAL A 150 6.07 -13.92 0.75
N PRO A 151 6.77 -13.51 1.83
CA PRO A 151 7.58 -12.29 1.82
C PRO A 151 8.71 -12.43 0.79
N CYS A 152 8.90 -11.39 -0.04
CA CYS A 152 9.87 -11.47 -1.12
C CYS A 152 10.56 -10.13 -1.36
N CYS A 153 11.88 -10.11 -1.39
CA CYS A 153 12.64 -8.93 -1.79
C CYS A 153 12.47 -8.66 -3.29
N GLU A 154 12.69 -7.43 -3.70
CA GLU A 154 12.48 -7.01 -5.09
C GLU A 154 13.34 -7.81 -6.08
N MET A 155 14.57 -8.14 -5.71
CA MET A 155 15.49 -8.91 -6.55
C MET A 155 14.96 -10.32 -6.79
N CYS A 156 14.64 -11.06 -5.74
CA CYS A 156 14.10 -12.42 -5.88
C CYS A 156 12.77 -12.45 -6.63
N ASN A 157 11.90 -11.46 -6.40
CA ASN A 157 10.64 -11.35 -7.12
C ASN A 157 10.84 -11.14 -8.62
N LYS A 158 11.79 -10.27 -9.01
CA LYS A 158 12.15 -10.06 -10.42
C LYS A 158 12.78 -11.31 -11.05
N MET A 159 13.67 -11.98 -10.31
CA MET A 159 14.33 -13.20 -10.80
C MET A 159 13.36 -14.37 -10.99
N LYS A 160 12.47 -14.59 -10.02
CA LYS A 160 11.48 -15.67 -10.09
C LYS A 160 10.41 -15.37 -11.14
N ASN A 161 9.95 -14.12 -11.23
CA ASN A 161 8.93 -13.70 -12.18
C ASN A 161 7.69 -14.63 -12.14
N THR A 162 7.30 -15.23 -13.28
CA THR A 162 6.18 -16.17 -13.40
C THR A 162 6.57 -17.65 -13.31
N TYR A 163 7.84 -17.94 -13.15
CA TYR A 163 8.31 -19.31 -12.98
C TYR A 163 7.77 -19.94 -11.70
N THR A 164 7.60 -21.26 -11.72
CA THR A 164 7.30 -22.03 -10.51
C THR A 164 8.48 -21.97 -9.55
N GLN A 165 8.23 -22.20 -8.27
CA GLN A 165 9.28 -22.22 -7.24
C GLN A 165 10.37 -23.25 -7.58
N ASP A 166 9.98 -24.44 -8.03
CA ASP A 166 10.91 -25.53 -8.39
C ASP A 166 11.82 -25.14 -9.56
N MET A 167 11.25 -24.59 -10.63
CA MET A 167 12.03 -24.10 -11.78
C MET A 167 13.01 -22.99 -11.37
N PHE A 168 12.59 -22.13 -10.48
CA PHE A 168 13.43 -21.05 -9.97
C PHE A 168 14.62 -21.59 -9.18
N PHE A 169 14.40 -22.47 -8.21
CA PHE A 169 15.49 -23.09 -7.42
C PHE A 169 16.39 -23.97 -8.25
N GLU A 170 15.83 -24.74 -9.18
CA GLU A 170 16.64 -25.53 -10.12
C GLU A 170 17.58 -24.63 -10.93
N LYS A 171 17.07 -23.51 -11.46
CA LYS A 171 17.88 -22.57 -12.24
C LYS A 171 18.98 -21.92 -11.39
N ILE A 172 18.68 -21.52 -10.15
CA ILE A 172 19.70 -21.00 -9.21
C ILE A 172 20.79 -22.04 -8.97
N THR A 173 20.40 -23.29 -8.74
CA THR A 173 21.35 -24.40 -8.51
C THR A 173 22.22 -24.63 -9.75
N GLN A 174 21.67 -24.58 -10.94
CA GLN A 174 22.44 -24.70 -12.21
C GLN A 174 23.46 -23.56 -12.33
N ILE A 175 23.03 -22.31 -12.11
CA ILE A 175 23.89 -21.11 -12.15
C ILE A 175 25.02 -21.25 -11.12
N TYR A 176 24.68 -21.58 -9.88
CA TYR A 176 25.64 -21.74 -8.80
C TYR A 176 26.69 -22.80 -9.13
N ASN A 177 26.26 -23.99 -9.55
CA ASN A 177 27.15 -25.10 -9.90
C ASN A 177 28.05 -24.75 -11.09
N HIS A 178 27.52 -24.08 -12.10
CA HIS A 178 28.30 -23.62 -13.26
C HIS A 178 29.36 -22.60 -12.86
N SER A 179 28.99 -21.61 -12.03
CA SER A 179 29.89 -20.54 -11.57
C SER A 179 31.02 -21.07 -10.67
N ILE A 180 30.78 -22.13 -9.88
CA ILE A 180 31.80 -22.69 -8.98
C ILE A 180 32.64 -23.77 -9.65
N LYS A 181 32.05 -24.62 -10.50
CA LYS A 181 32.74 -25.76 -11.14
C LYS A 181 33.34 -25.41 -12.51
N GLY A 182 32.79 -24.47 -13.22
CA GLY A 182 33.30 -24.02 -14.50
C GLY A 182 34.13 -22.74 -14.27
N SER A 183 35.38 -22.74 -14.72
CA SER A 183 36.36 -21.62 -14.65
C SER A 183 35.83 -20.29 -15.20
N THR A 184 34.76 -19.81 -14.71
CA THR A 184 34.40 -18.40 -14.80
C THR A 184 34.93 -17.80 -13.49
N THR A 185 36.22 -17.45 -13.51
CA THR A 185 36.80 -16.55 -12.51
C THR A 185 35.88 -15.33 -12.45
N ILE A 186 35.04 -15.27 -11.43
CA ILE A 186 34.52 -13.98 -10.98
C ILE A 186 35.77 -13.14 -10.75
N PRO A 187 35.95 -12.00 -11.45
CA PRO A 187 37.12 -11.16 -11.22
C PRO A 187 37.19 -10.91 -9.72
N GLN A 188 38.17 -11.50 -9.05
CA GLN A 188 38.49 -11.20 -7.65
C GLN A 188 39.07 -9.78 -7.68
N GLY A 189 38.21 -8.76 -7.59
CA GLY A 189 38.68 -7.39 -7.71
C GLY A 189 37.68 -6.29 -7.57
N SER A 190 36.39 -6.58 -7.43
CA SER A 190 35.46 -5.53 -7.01
C SER A 190 35.11 -5.69 -5.53
N THR A 191 36.04 -5.33 -4.67
CA THR A 191 35.72 -4.86 -3.33
C THR A 191 34.79 -3.66 -3.58
N LEU A 192 33.51 -3.87 -3.37
CA LEU A 192 32.53 -2.79 -3.40
C LEU A 192 32.90 -1.83 -2.28
N GLN A 193 33.65 -0.79 -2.60
CA GLN A 193 33.89 0.31 -1.69
C GLN A 193 32.56 1.04 -1.51
N ALA A 194 32.05 1.03 -0.28
CA ALA A 194 30.94 1.88 0.07
C ALA A 194 31.43 3.32 0.01
N ASN A 195 30.82 4.14 -0.86
CA ASN A 195 31.01 5.57 -0.81
C ASN A 195 30.53 6.06 0.56
N GLY A 196 31.06 7.15 1.08
CA GLY A 196 30.80 7.68 2.43
C GLY A 196 29.32 7.99 2.76
N ASN A 197 28.37 7.68 1.88
CA ASN A 197 26.93 7.81 2.05
C ASN A 197 26.18 6.46 2.13
N GLY A 198 26.87 5.33 2.24
CA GLY A 198 26.23 4.01 2.43
C GLY A 198 25.50 3.44 1.21
N ASN A 199 25.51 4.09 0.06
CA ASN A 199 24.89 3.59 -1.16
C ASN A 199 25.86 2.70 -1.94
N ARG A 200 25.43 1.48 -2.27
CA ARG A 200 26.17 0.57 -3.16
C ARG A 200 25.86 0.93 -4.60
N GLU A 201 26.87 1.37 -5.37
CA GLU A 201 26.76 1.50 -6.82
C GLU A 201 26.96 0.12 -7.47
N TYR A 202 26.02 -0.28 -8.30
CA TYR A 202 26.15 -1.44 -9.17
C TYR A 202 26.73 -0.98 -10.51
N PRO A 203 27.65 -1.75 -11.13
CA PRO A 203 28.13 -1.43 -12.47
C PRO A 203 26.96 -1.34 -13.45
N LYS A 204 26.91 -0.27 -14.23
CA LYS A 204 25.93 -0.10 -15.32
C LYS A 204 26.10 -1.24 -16.31
N MET A 205 25.05 -2.01 -16.54
CA MET A 205 25.03 -2.98 -17.61
C MET A 205 25.09 -2.24 -18.94
N ASP A 206 26.06 -2.59 -19.79
CA ASP A 206 26.10 -2.16 -21.16
C ASP A 206 24.81 -2.60 -21.88
N LYS A 207 24.20 -1.66 -22.60
CA LYS A 207 22.92 -1.84 -23.27
C LYS A 207 23.01 -2.61 -24.58
N ASP A 208 24.15 -3.16 -24.91
CA ASP A 208 24.45 -3.69 -26.25
C ASP A 208 24.60 -5.21 -26.32
N ILE A 209 23.90 -5.96 -25.43
CA ILE A 209 23.77 -7.40 -25.62
C ILE A 209 22.26 -7.73 -25.67
N VAL A 210 21.72 -7.70 -26.89
CA VAL A 210 20.47 -8.36 -27.27
C VAL A 210 20.81 -9.75 -27.82
#